data_8c6e9fed8cbc7f06cfe656d5f27e200b
#
_entry.id   8c6e9fed8cbc7f06cfe656d5f27e200b
#
_cell.length_a   1.000
_cell.length_b   1.000
_cell.length_c   1.000
_cell.angle_alpha   90.00
_cell.angle_beta   90.00
_cell.angle_gamma   90.00
#
_symmetry.space_group_name_H-M   'P 1'
#
loop_
_entity.id
_entity.type
_entity.pdbx_description
1 polymer ?
#
loop_
_entity_poly.entity_id
_entity_poly.type
_entity_poly.pdbx_seq_one_letter_code
_entity_poly.pdbx_strand_id
1 'polypeptide(L)'
;MAVEAVDADRVAVALDTRQIVGKGWPHTDLPPGPTKTMTVREALREAMAEEMRANPNVFLMGEEVGEYQGAYKISQGLLDEFGAKRVVDTPITEMGFAGIGVGASWGG
;
A
#
# COMPACT_ATOMS: atom_id res chain seq x y z
N MET A 1 1.24 0.75 14.73
CA MET A 1 0.24 1.58 14.06
C MET A 1 -0.89 1.82 15.05
N ALA A 2 -1.09 3.06 15.48
CA ALA A 2 -2.28 3.44 16.22
C ALA A 2 -3.32 3.92 15.20
N VAL A 3 -4.50 3.32 15.23
CA VAL A 3 -5.61 3.71 14.36
C VAL A 3 -6.71 4.23 15.26
N GLU A 4 -7.03 5.50 15.14
CA GLU A 4 -8.16 6.11 15.84
C GLU A 4 -9.26 6.40 14.82
N ALA A 5 -10.42 5.80 15.00
CA ALA A 5 -11.57 6.06 14.15
C ALA A 5 -12.18 7.40 14.54
N VAL A 6 -12.11 8.38 13.66
CA VAL A 6 -12.66 9.72 13.87
C VAL A 6 -14.04 9.86 13.25
N ASP A 7 -14.36 9.01 12.27
CA ASP A 7 -15.63 8.96 11.55
C ASP A 7 -15.71 7.59 10.85
N ALA A 8 -16.90 7.11 10.51
CA ALA A 8 -17.08 5.81 9.84
C ALA A 8 -16.25 5.67 8.55
N ASP A 9 -15.91 6.78 7.90
CA ASP A 9 -15.14 6.81 6.67
C ASP A 9 -13.71 7.37 6.82
N ARG A 10 -13.28 7.70 8.04
CA ARG A 10 -11.97 8.30 8.29
C ARG A 10 -11.23 7.59 9.41
N VAL A 11 -9.97 7.36 9.18
CA VAL A 11 -9.05 6.73 10.12
C VAL A 11 -7.85 7.65 10.33
N ALA A 12 -7.53 7.92 11.59
CA ALA A 12 -6.27 8.56 11.92
C ALA A 12 -5.17 7.49 11.95
N VAL A 13 -4.18 7.64 11.07
CA VAL A 13 -3.05 6.72 10.96
C VAL A 13 -1.79 7.42 11.46
N ALA A 14 -1.22 6.90 12.52
CA ALA A 14 0.13 7.28 12.94
C ALA A 14 1.12 6.36 12.22
N LEU A 15 1.88 6.91 11.28
CA LEU A 15 2.88 6.17 10.53
C LEU A 15 4.29 6.54 11.03
N ASP A 16 4.84 5.73 11.91
CA ASP A 16 6.29 5.58 12.00
C ASP A 16 6.69 4.21 11.45
N THR A 17 6.89 4.16 10.16
CA THR A 17 7.23 2.93 9.42
C THR A 17 8.54 2.31 9.90
N ARG A 18 9.43 3.07 10.51
CA ARG A 18 10.72 2.58 11.03
C ARG A 18 10.57 1.67 12.25
N GLN A 19 9.44 1.72 12.92
CA GLN A 19 9.19 0.88 14.09
C GLN A 19 8.45 -0.44 13.78
N ILE A 20 7.92 -0.57 12.57
CA ILE A 20 7.22 -1.79 12.14
C ILE A 20 8.22 -2.90 11.80
N VAL A 21 9.41 -2.53 11.33
CA VAL A 21 10.45 -3.47 10.94
C VAL A 21 11.22 -3.94 12.18
N GLY A 22 10.93 -5.11 12.67
CA GLY A 22 11.76 -5.81 13.67
C GLY A 22 11.11 -6.14 15.01
N LYS A 23 9.87 -5.75 15.29
CA LYS A 23 9.23 -6.03 16.59
C LYS A 23 8.04 -6.99 16.56
N GLY A 24 7.75 -7.61 15.41
CA GLY A 24 6.61 -8.53 15.30
C GLY A 24 5.25 -7.81 15.26
N TRP A 25 4.24 -8.46 14.79
CA TRP A 25 2.87 -8.01 14.69
C TRP A 25 2.03 -8.63 15.83
N PRO A 26 1.07 -7.92 16.42
CA PRO A 26 0.66 -6.53 16.28
C PRO A 26 1.41 -5.58 17.24
N HIS A 27 1.76 -4.37 16.76
CA HIS A 27 2.33 -3.33 17.62
C HIS A 27 1.23 -2.41 18.12
N THR A 28 0.90 -2.54 19.38
CA THR A 28 0.01 -1.60 20.07
C THR A 28 0.77 -0.43 20.70
N ASP A 29 2.11 -0.49 20.70
CA ASP A 29 2.98 0.40 21.48
C ASP A 29 3.82 1.31 20.59
N LEU A 30 3.26 1.79 19.45
CA LEU A 30 3.93 2.83 18.69
C LEU A 30 4.00 4.11 19.53
N PRO A 31 5.18 4.74 19.62
CA PRO A 31 5.28 6.01 20.32
C PRO A 31 4.39 7.04 19.62
N PRO A 32 3.79 7.97 20.39
CA PRO A 32 2.98 9.01 19.82
C PRO A 32 3.84 9.84 18.84
N GLY A 33 3.41 9.88 17.60
CA GLY A 33 4.02 10.65 16.52
C GLY A 33 3.00 11.58 15.89
N PRO A 34 3.41 12.40 14.89
CA PRO A 34 2.48 13.21 14.14
C PRO A 34 1.43 12.33 13.47
N THR A 35 0.16 12.69 13.61
CA THR A 35 -0.98 11.98 13.05
C THR A 35 -1.59 12.78 11.92
N LYS A 36 -2.08 12.08 10.89
CA LYS A 36 -2.81 12.67 9.77
C LYS A 36 -4.16 11.97 9.65
N THR A 37 -5.23 12.76 9.58
CA THR A 37 -6.56 12.22 9.30
C THR A 37 -6.73 12.03 7.81
N MET A 38 -7.08 10.82 7.39
CA MET A 38 -7.28 10.47 6.00
C MET A 38 -8.28 9.31 5.88
N THR A 39 -8.81 9.10 4.69
CA THR A 39 -9.61 7.91 4.41
C THR A 39 -8.73 6.65 4.36
N VAL A 40 -9.33 5.47 4.58
CA VAL A 40 -8.61 4.19 4.42
C VAL A 40 -8.00 4.06 3.03
N ARG A 41 -8.73 4.45 2.00
CA ARG A 41 -8.24 4.46 0.62
C ARG A 41 -6.97 5.31 0.45
N GLU A 42 -6.97 6.52 1.00
CA GLU A 42 -5.80 7.41 0.95
C GLU A 42 -4.62 6.83 1.72
N ALA A 43 -4.87 6.24 2.89
CA ALA A 43 -3.82 5.60 3.69
C ALA A 43 -3.16 4.43 2.94
N LEU A 44 -3.95 3.57 2.33
CA LEU A 44 -3.42 2.45 1.54
C LEU A 44 -2.63 2.94 0.31
N ARG A 45 -3.15 3.95 -0.39
CA ARG A 45 -2.46 4.54 -1.54
C ARG A 45 -1.13 5.18 -1.14
N GLU A 46 -1.12 5.98 -0.06
CA GLU A 46 0.11 6.59 0.45
C GLU A 46 1.13 5.53 0.85
N ALA A 47 0.73 4.50 1.57
CA ALA A 47 1.63 3.43 1.97
C ALA A 47 2.29 2.74 0.76
N MET A 48 1.51 2.41 -0.27
CA MET A 48 2.06 1.85 -1.51
C MET A 48 3.03 2.82 -2.19
N ALA A 49 2.66 4.09 -2.30
CA ALA A 49 3.50 5.11 -2.93
C ALA A 49 4.82 5.32 -2.18
N GLU A 50 4.79 5.36 -0.86
CA GLU A 50 5.98 5.51 -0.02
C GLU A 50 6.96 4.35 -0.23
N GLU A 51 6.47 3.11 -0.18
CA GLU A 51 7.31 1.93 -0.42
C GLU A 51 7.88 1.91 -1.83
N MET A 52 7.08 2.25 -2.83
CA MET A 52 7.53 2.32 -4.21
C MET A 52 8.55 3.44 -4.45
N ARG A 53 8.48 4.55 -3.73
CA ARG A 53 9.49 5.62 -3.78
C ARG A 53 10.78 5.21 -3.08
N ALA A 54 10.65 4.53 -1.94
CA ALA A 54 11.80 4.12 -1.14
C ALA A 54 12.61 2.99 -1.79
N ASN A 55 11.95 2.10 -2.55
CA ASN A 55 12.60 0.94 -3.14
C ASN A 55 12.18 0.76 -4.61
N PRO A 56 13.13 0.85 -5.57
CA PRO A 56 12.84 0.69 -6.99
C PRO A 56 12.38 -0.73 -7.38
N ASN A 57 12.61 -1.72 -6.53
CA ASN A 57 12.19 -3.11 -6.77
C ASN A 57 10.75 -3.38 -6.34
N VAL A 58 10.13 -2.48 -5.57
CA VAL A 58 8.72 -2.60 -5.20
C VAL A 58 7.85 -2.21 -6.39
N PHE A 59 6.92 -3.06 -6.75
CA PHE A 59 5.95 -2.84 -7.82
C PHE A 59 4.55 -3.27 -7.38
N LEU A 60 3.55 -2.72 -8.01
CA LEU A 60 2.15 -3.05 -7.82
C LEU A 60 1.66 -3.85 -9.03
N MET A 61 1.05 -5.00 -8.79
CA MET A 61 0.38 -5.76 -9.84
C MET A 61 -0.98 -6.25 -9.35
N GLY A 62 -1.95 -6.30 -10.23
CA GLY A 62 -3.28 -6.77 -9.91
C GLY A 62 -4.30 -6.38 -10.97
N GLU A 63 -5.55 -6.69 -10.68
CA GLU A 63 -6.66 -6.39 -11.57
C GLU A 63 -7.02 -4.90 -11.52
N GLU A 64 -7.02 -4.26 -12.70
CA GLU A 64 -7.45 -2.86 -12.86
C GLU A 64 -6.68 -1.86 -11.96
N VAL A 65 -5.46 -2.17 -11.55
CA VAL A 65 -4.67 -1.32 -10.66
C VAL A 65 -4.00 -0.14 -11.39
N GLY A 66 -3.79 -0.25 -12.69
CA GLY A 66 -3.13 0.76 -13.52
C GLY A 66 -4.13 1.74 -14.14
N GLU A 67 -4.63 1.43 -15.32
CA GLU A 67 -5.48 2.34 -16.11
C GLU A 67 -6.78 2.72 -15.40
N TYR A 68 -7.43 1.77 -14.77
CA TYR A 68 -8.65 2.01 -14.01
C TYR A 68 -8.39 2.64 -12.63
N GLN A 69 -7.14 2.64 -12.15
CA GLN A 69 -6.70 3.19 -10.87
C GLN A 69 -7.25 2.44 -9.64
N GLY A 70 -7.50 1.15 -9.81
CA GLY A 70 -7.96 0.26 -8.76
C GLY A 70 -9.44 0.36 -8.43
N ALA A 71 -9.97 -0.70 -7.84
CA ALA A 71 -11.28 -0.65 -7.21
C ALA A 71 -11.31 0.46 -6.16
N TYR A 72 -12.38 1.22 -6.10
CA TYR A 72 -12.50 2.40 -5.25
C TYR A 72 -11.38 3.44 -5.42
N LYS A 73 -10.65 3.42 -6.56
CA LYS A 73 -9.53 4.33 -6.85
C LYS A 73 -8.40 4.26 -5.82
N ILE A 74 -8.13 3.06 -5.31
CA ILE A 74 -7.12 2.85 -4.27
C ILE A 74 -5.69 3.03 -4.78
N SER A 75 -5.45 2.83 -6.08
CA SER A 75 -4.16 3.04 -6.74
C SER A 75 -4.11 4.30 -7.61
N GLN A 76 -5.00 5.26 -7.35
CA GLN A 76 -5.09 6.50 -8.13
C GLN A 76 -3.75 7.24 -8.22
N GLY A 77 -3.33 7.54 -9.46
CA GLY A 77 -2.11 8.28 -9.74
C GLY A 77 -0.82 7.47 -9.69
N LEU A 78 -0.83 6.22 -9.24
CA LEU A 78 0.39 5.40 -9.15
C LEU A 78 0.96 5.06 -10.53
N LEU A 79 0.11 4.80 -11.53
CA LEU A 79 0.57 4.55 -12.89
C LEU A 79 1.28 5.77 -13.48
N ASP A 80 0.73 6.97 -13.26
CA ASP A 80 1.32 8.22 -13.74
C ASP A 80 2.68 8.51 -13.06
N GLU A 81 2.80 8.19 -11.79
CA GLU A 81 4.02 8.44 -11.02
C GLU A 81 5.12 7.42 -11.30
N PHE A 82 4.78 6.13 -11.36
CA PHE A 82 5.77 5.04 -11.40
C PHE A 82 5.91 4.36 -12.76
N GLY A 83 4.95 4.57 -13.66
CA GLY A 83 4.94 4.00 -14.99
C GLY A 83 4.51 2.53 -15.06
N ALA A 84 4.21 2.08 -16.28
CA ALA A 84 3.63 0.77 -16.56
C ALA A 84 4.56 -0.43 -16.25
N LYS A 85 5.84 -0.20 -16.02
CA LYS A 85 6.77 -1.26 -15.58
C LYS A 85 6.64 -1.57 -14.09
N ARG A 86 6.10 -0.66 -13.32
CA ARG A 86 5.96 -0.78 -11.86
C ARG A 86 4.51 -0.82 -11.39
N VAL A 87 3.57 -0.45 -12.24
CA VAL A 87 2.13 -0.58 -11.98
C VAL A 87 1.55 -1.38 -13.13
N VAL A 88 1.25 -2.65 -12.86
CA VAL A 88 0.98 -3.66 -13.89
C VAL A 88 -0.43 -4.20 -13.75
N ASP A 89 -1.25 -3.96 -14.77
CA ASP A 89 -2.56 -4.60 -14.86
C ASP A 89 -2.43 -6.08 -15.21
N THR A 90 -3.18 -6.91 -14.51
CA THR A 90 -3.27 -8.35 -14.78
C THR A 90 -4.68 -8.71 -15.24
N PRO A 91 -4.84 -9.82 -15.99
CA PRO A 91 -6.15 -10.44 -16.15
C PRO A 91 -6.78 -10.80 -14.79
N ILE A 92 -8.08 -11.01 -14.79
CA ILE A 92 -8.79 -11.53 -13.60
C ILE A 92 -8.30 -12.95 -13.33
N THR A 93 -7.40 -13.08 -12.38
CA THR A 93 -6.68 -14.34 -12.05
C THR A 93 -6.15 -14.26 -10.62
N GLU A 94 -7.02 -14.17 -9.63
CA GLU A 94 -6.62 -13.89 -8.25
C GLU A 94 -5.55 -14.85 -7.74
N MET A 95 -5.68 -16.14 -8.01
CA MET A 95 -4.65 -17.13 -7.66
C MET A 95 -3.38 -16.96 -8.50
N GLY A 96 -3.51 -16.53 -9.75
CA GLY A 96 -2.40 -16.31 -10.68
C GLY A 96 -1.52 -15.15 -10.24
N PHE A 97 -2.08 -13.95 -10.15
CA PHE A 97 -1.28 -12.78 -9.77
C PHE A 97 -0.80 -12.85 -8.30
N ALA A 98 -1.59 -13.44 -7.39
CA ALA A 98 -1.14 -13.65 -6.02
C ALA A 98 0.07 -14.61 -5.98
N GLY A 99 0.02 -15.71 -6.73
CA GLY A 99 1.13 -16.66 -6.83
C GLY A 99 2.39 -16.04 -7.45
N ILE A 100 2.23 -15.25 -8.51
CA ILE A 100 3.35 -14.51 -9.13
C ILE A 100 3.94 -13.50 -8.14
N GLY A 101 3.09 -12.76 -7.40
CA GLY A 101 3.54 -11.82 -6.39
C GLY A 101 4.36 -12.48 -5.28
N VAL A 102 3.90 -13.62 -4.76
CA VAL A 102 4.66 -14.42 -3.79
C VAL A 102 6.01 -14.88 -4.38
N GLY A 103 6.00 -15.43 -5.59
CA GLY A 103 7.24 -15.86 -6.25
C GLY A 103 8.22 -14.72 -6.51
N ALA A 104 7.73 -13.57 -6.94
CA ALA A 104 8.55 -12.38 -7.16
C ALA A 104 9.21 -11.89 -5.86
N SER A 105 8.49 -11.94 -4.74
CA SER A 105 9.03 -11.53 -3.43
C SER A 105 10.21 -12.39 -2.96
N TRP A 106 10.35 -13.62 -3.46
CA TRP A 106 11.50 -14.47 -3.16
C TRP A 106 12.74 -14.16 -3.98
N GLY A 107 12.57 -13.46 -5.09
CA GLY A 107 13.68 -13.03 -5.95
C GLY A 107 14.43 -11.78 -5.44
N GLY A 108 13.91 -11.13 -4.41
CA GLY A 108 14.51 -9.96 -3.78
C GLY A 108 13.94 -8.67 -4.29
#